data_529e806f1c6c12561a66893f3ea95e8f
#
_entry.id   529e806f1c6c12561a66893f3ea95e8f
#
_cell.length_a   1.000
_cell.length_b   1.000
_cell.length_c   1.000
_cell.angle_alpha   90.00
_cell.angle_beta   90.00
_cell.angle_gamma   90.00
#
_symmetry.space_group_name_H-M   'P 1'
#
loop_
_entity.id
_entity.type
_entity.pdbx_description
1 polymer ?
#
loop_
_entity_poly.entity_id
_entity_poly.type
_entity_poly.pdbx_seq_one_letter_code
_entity_poly.pdbx_strand_id
1 'polypeptide(L)'
;MGLFDRLFAGKPRKPTPTEEINRIIGRFTTATIMGVDREDLGRYPAKQHRVMAFHYGAIEYLAQQYGLDETQTLGLFVAFIDRYFNMPVNETGSISERLQGFRDNADEHRFLEAGVDVFRRWHEHNERRAPLQLGEMLKDA
;
A
#
# COMPACT_ATOMS: atom_id res chain seq x y z
N MET A 1 -1.79 35.17 -24.08
CA MET A 1 -0.78 34.16 -23.74
C MET A 1 -1.13 32.72 -24.09
N GLY A 2 -2.16 32.50 -24.87
CA GLY A 2 -2.65 31.17 -25.17
C GLY A 2 -1.63 30.22 -25.78
N LEU A 3 -0.77 30.69 -26.65
CA LEU A 3 0.25 29.87 -27.29
C LEU A 3 1.31 29.42 -26.29
N PHE A 4 1.74 30.31 -25.38
CA PHE A 4 2.74 30.01 -24.39
C PHE A 4 2.20 29.05 -23.35
N ASP A 5 0.96 29.28 -22.91
CA ASP A 5 0.30 28.40 -21.94
C ASP A 5 0.11 27.02 -22.55
N ARG A 6 -0.19 26.88 -23.83
CA ARG A 6 -0.31 25.59 -24.48
C ARG A 6 1.02 24.83 -24.55
N LEU A 7 2.12 25.56 -24.77
CA LEU A 7 3.45 24.94 -24.77
C LEU A 7 3.82 24.38 -23.42
N PHE A 8 3.48 25.09 -22.34
CA PHE A 8 3.75 24.61 -20.98
C PHE A 8 2.72 23.59 -20.50
N ALA A 9 1.46 23.75 -20.87
CA ALA A 9 0.43 22.78 -20.54
C ALA A 9 0.68 21.42 -21.19
N GLY A 10 1.38 21.39 -22.32
CA GLY A 10 1.75 20.15 -22.99
C GLY A 10 2.95 19.43 -22.38
N LYS A 11 3.68 20.08 -21.47
CA LYS A 11 4.81 19.43 -20.78
C LYS A 11 4.30 18.68 -19.58
N PRO A 12 4.57 17.35 -19.48
CA PRO A 12 4.21 16.62 -18.28
C PRO A 12 4.94 17.23 -17.07
N ARG A 13 4.17 17.55 -16.06
CA ARG A 13 4.72 17.99 -14.78
C ARG A 13 5.45 16.81 -14.15
N LYS A 14 6.58 17.03 -13.51
CA LYS A 14 7.23 15.99 -12.72
C LYS A 14 6.27 15.54 -11.61
N PRO A 15 6.03 14.23 -11.45
CA PRO A 15 5.19 13.75 -10.36
C PRO A 15 5.79 14.12 -9.02
N THR A 16 4.94 14.49 -8.06
CA THR A 16 5.37 14.67 -6.68
C THR A 16 5.77 13.31 -6.09
N PRO A 17 6.56 13.28 -5.01
CA PRO A 17 6.87 12.01 -4.34
C PRO A 17 5.62 11.22 -3.98
N THR A 18 4.58 11.89 -3.50
CA THR A 18 3.32 11.23 -3.14
C THR A 18 2.63 10.60 -4.36
N GLU A 19 2.59 11.33 -5.48
CA GLU A 19 2.01 10.82 -6.73
C GLU A 19 2.78 9.60 -7.24
N GLU A 20 4.10 9.66 -7.18
CA GLU A 20 4.96 8.56 -7.62
C GLU A 20 4.77 7.32 -6.74
N ILE A 21 4.71 7.51 -5.43
CA ILE A 21 4.47 6.41 -4.49
C ILE A 21 3.10 5.78 -4.73
N ASN A 22 2.06 6.60 -4.91
CA ASN A 22 0.72 6.08 -5.18
C ASN A 22 0.69 5.25 -6.47
N ARG A 23 1.43 5.67 -7.49
CA ARG A 23 1.53 4.93 -8.74
C ARG A 23 2.21 3.57 -8.52
N ILE A 24 3.32 3.55 -7.82
CA ILE A 24 4.08 2.33 -7.56
C ILE A 24 3.27 1.37 -6.68
N ILE A 25 2.68 1.87 -5.60
CA ILE A 25 1.87 1.07 -4.68
C ILE A 25 0.62 0.54 -5.39
N GLY A 26 0.03 1.32 -6.28
CA GLY A 26 -1.12 0.86 -7.08
C GLY A 26 -0.76 -0.35 -7.94
N ARG A 27 0.39 -0.32 -8.59
CA ARG A 27 0.88 -1.45 -9.40
C ARG A 27 1.21 -2.66 -8.52
N PHE A 28 1.83 -2.44 -7.40
CA PHE A 28 2.14 -3.49 -6.44
C PHE A 28 0.87 -4.15 -5.91
N THR A 29 -0.11 -3.35 -5.52
CA THR A 29 -1.39 -3.84 -4.99
C THR A 29 -2.14 -4.67 -6.03
N THR A 30 -2.15 -4.22 -7.28
CA THR A 30 -2.74 -5.00 -8.37
C THR A 30 -2.09 -6.39 -8.47
N ALA A 31 -0.77 -6.43 -8.37
CA ALA A 31 -0.03 -7.69 -8.44
C ALA A 31 -0.29 -8.60 -7.23
N THR A 32 -0.39 -8.04 -6.02
CA THR A 32 -0.63 -8.84 -4.82
C THR A 32 -2.05 -9.41 -4.77
N ILE A 33 -3.03 -8.60 -5.17
CA ILE A 33 -4.46 -8.98 -5.10
C ILE A 33 -4.80 -10.07 -6.10
N MET A 34 -4.07 -10.20 -7.19
CA MET A 34 -4.28 -11.28 -8.15
C MET A 34 -4.22 -12.68 -7.54
N GLY A 35 -3.44 -12.85 -6.48
CA GLY A 35 -3.32 -14.13 -5.76
C GLY A 35 -4.27 -14.28 -4.58
N VAL A 36 -5.12 -13.31 -4.32
CA VAL A 36 -6.00 -13.29 -3.13
C VAL A 36 -7.43 -13.65 -3.53
N ASP A 37 -8.04 -14.55 -2.75
CA ASP A 37 -9.46 -14.85 -2.87
C ASP A 37 -10.27 -13.73 -2.23
N ARG A 38 -10.93 -12.92 -3.06
CA ARG A 38 -11.69 -11.76 -2.61
C ARG A 38 -12.92 -12.11 -1.79
N GLU A 39 -13.57 -13.23 -2.08
CA GLU A 39 -14.72 -13.67 -1.29
C GLU A 39 -14.28 -14.06 0.11
N ASP A 40 -13.21 -14.79 0.22
CA ASP A 40 -12.63 -15.18 1.50
C ASP A 40 -12.20 -13.94 2.30
N LEU A 41 -11.57 -13.00 1.64
CA LEU A 41 -11.16 -11.74 2.26
C LEU A 41 -12.36 -10.97 2.81
N GLY A 42 -13.46 -10.93 2.07
CA GLY A 42 -14.69 -10.25 2.49
C GLY A 42 -15.36 -10.88 3.71
N ARG A 43 -15.14 -12.18 3.93
CA ARG A 43 -15.74 -12.92 5.05
C ARG A 43 -14.97 -12.79 6.35
N TYR A 44 -13.65 -12.56 6.29
CA TYR A 44 -12.78 -12.63 7.46
C TYR A 44 -12.07 -11.31 7.71
N PRO A 45 -12.59 -10.48 8.65
CA PRO A 45 -11.93 -9.20 8.98
C PRO A 45 -10.46 -9.35 9.38
N ALA A 46 -10.10 -10.45 10.04
CA ALA A 46 -8.71 -10.71 10.41
C ALA A 46 -7.80 -10.78 9.17
N LYS A 47 -8.28 -11.37 8.09
CA LYS A 47 -7.51 -11.43 6.82
C LYS A 47 -7.40 -10.06 6.19
N GLN A 48 -8.45 -9.25 6.26
CA GLN A 48 -8.41 -7.88 5.77
C GLN A 48 -7.32 -7.08 6.50
N HIS A 49 -7.25 -7.22 7.83
CA HIS A 49 -6.24 -6.53 8.63
C HIS A 49 -4.82 -6.97 8.26
N ARG A 50 -4.63 -8.25 7.96
CA ARG A 50 -3.34 -8.78 7.52
C ARG A 50 -2.95 -8.24 6.15
N VAL A 51 -3.89 -8.14 5.22
CA VAL A 51 -3.66 -7.53 3.90
C VAL A 51 -3.30 -6.05 4.05
N MET A 52 -3.98 -5.33 4.93
CA MET A 52 -3.66 -3.94 5.24
C MET A 52 -2.24 -3.81 5.79
N ALA A 53 -1.87 -4.66 6.75
CA ALA A 53 -0.54 -4.66 7.35
C ALA A 53 0.55 -4.90 6.30
N PHE A 54 0.34 -5.88 5.42
CA PHE A 54 1.25 -6.21 4.34
C PHE A 54 1.52 -4.99 3.46
N HIS A 55 0.46 -4.33 3.00
CA HIS A 55 0.61 -3.16 2.13
C HIS A 55 1.14 -1.94 2.88
N TYR A 56 0.80 -1.79 4.17
CA TYR A 56 1.36 -0.72 4.98
C TYR A 56 2.88 -0.84 5.08
N GLY A 57 3.40 -2.06 5.23
CA GLY A 57 4.84 -2.29 5.23
C GLY A 57 5.51 -1.77 3.96
N ALA A 58 4.91 -2.05 2.80
CA ALA A 58 5.41 -1.56 1.51
C ALA A 58 5.34 -0.03 1.42
N ILE A 59 4.22 0.56 1.86
CA ILE A 59 4.01 2.01 1.84
C ILE A 59 5.04 2.70 2.73
N GLU A 60 5.21 2.23 3.96
CA GLU A 60 6.15 2.80 4.92
C GLU A 60 7.58 2.74 4.39
N TYR A 61 7.98 1.59 3.86
CA TYR A 61 9.30 1.41 3.29
C TYR A 61 9.55 2.40 2.15
N LEU A 62 8.62 2.50 1.22
CA LEU A 62 8.77 3.38 0.06
C LEU A 62 8.73 4.85 0.48
N ALA A 63 7.86 5.21 1.41
CA ALA A 63 7.79 6.57 1.95
C ALA A 63 9.13 7.00 2.57
N GLN A 64 9.77 6.11 3.31
CA GLN A 64 11.09 6.38 3.89
C GLN A 64 12.15 6.58 2.81
N GLN A 65 12.10 5.81 1.72
CA GLN A 65 13.02 5.97 0.60
C GLN A 65 12.87 7.34 -0.06
N TYR A 66 11.68 7.91 -0.06
CA TYR A 66 11.41 9.24 -0.61
C TYR A 66 11.55 10.37 0.43
N GLY A 67 11.94 10.04 1.66
CA GLY A 67 12.15 11.04 2.72
C GLY A 67 10.87 11.64 3.26
N LEU A 68 9.75 10.94 3.19
CA LEU A 68 8.47 11.42 3.71
C LEU A 68 8.40 11.23 5.24
N ASP A 69 7.66 12.14 5.90
CA ASP A 69 7.43 12.05 7.34
C ASP A 69 6.25 11.14 7.69
N GLU A 70 5.97 10.97 8.99
CA GLU A 70 4.88 10.12 9.47
C GLU A 70 3.52 10.59 8.97
N THR A 71 3.28 11.90 8.95
CA THR A 71 2.00 12.47 8.51
C THR A 71 1.75 12.15 7.04
N GLN A 72 2.78 12.31 6.21
CA GLN A 72 2.69 12.00 4.79
C GLN A 72 2.50 10.50 4.56
N THR A 73 3.20 9.67 5.31
CA THR A 73 3.06 8.22 5.25
C THR A 73 1.64 7.79 5.65
N LEU A 74 1.11 8.38 6.71
CA LEU A 74 -0.26 8.12 7.13
C LEU A 74 -1.27 8.50 6.05
N GLY A 75 -1.06 9.65 5.42
CA GLY A 75 -1.91 10.10 4.31
C GLY A 75 -1.94 9.10 3.16
N LEU A 76 -0.79 8.54 2.82
CA LEU A 76 -0.69 7.50 1.80
C LEU A 76 -1.46 6.24 2.18
N PHE A 77 -1.37 5.84 3.43
CA PHE A 77 -2.09 4.67 3.92
C PHE A 77 -3.60 4.89 3.93
N VAL A 78 -4.05 6.08 4.37
CA VAL A 78 -5.47 6.46 4.33
C VAL A 78 -6.01 6.39 2.90
N ALA A 79 -5.27 6.93 1.95
CA ALA A 79 -5.65 6.88 0.53
C ALA A 79 -5.73 5.43 0.02
N PHE A 80 -4.81 4.58 0.46
CA PHE A 80 -4.82 3.16 0.12
C PHE A 80 -6.07 2.46 0.67
N ILE A 81 -6.39 2.68 1.94
CA ILE A 81 -7.57 2.09 2.59
C ILE A 81 -8.85 2.54 1.89
N ASP A 82 -8.97 3.83 1.60
CA ASP A 82 -10.13 4.38 0.91
C ASP A 82 -10.33 3.74 -0.46
N ARG A 83 -9.25 3.56 -1.19
CA ARG A 83 -9.30 3.01 -2.54
C ARG A 83 -9.62 1.52 -2.59
N TYR A 84 -9.07 0.73 -1.69
CA TYR A 84 -9.14 -0.73 -1.77
C TYR A 84 -10.08 -1.37 -0.75
N PHE A 85 -10.43 -0.68 0.32
CA PHE A 85 -11.26 -1.23 1.40
C PHE A 85 -12.54 -0.44 1.65
N ASN A 86 -12.77 0.64 0.92
CA ASN A 86 -13.97 1.48 1.02
C ASN A 86 -14.29 1.97 2.44
N MET A 87 -13.26 2.21 3.24
CA MET A 87 -13.44 2.76 4.57
C MET A 87 -13.63 4.28 4.50
N PRO A 88 -14.58 4.84 5.26
CA PRO A 88 -14.76 6.29 5.30
C PRO A 88 -13.52 7.00 5.84
N VAL A 89 -13.14 8.11 5.18
CA VAL A 89 -11.95 8.90 5.53
C VAL A 89 -12.05 9.50 6.94
N ASN A 90 -13.27 9.63 7.48
CA ASN A 90 -13.49 10.20 8.80
C ASN A 90 -13.26 9.21 9.96
N GLU A 91 -12.84 7.98 9.68
CA GLU A 91 -12.51 6.99 10.70
C GLU A 91 -11.01 6.98 11.05
N THR A 92 -10.43 8.18 11.25
CA THR A 92 -9.01 8.31 11.60
C THR A 92 -8.64 7.61 12.90
N GLY A 93 -9.57 7.55 13.86
CA GLY A 93 -9.37 6.79 15.10
C GLY A 93 -9.16 5.31 14.84
N SER A 94 -10.01 4.72 13.97
CA SER A 94 -9.90 3.31 13.58
C SER A 94 -8.59 3.02 12.86
N ILE A 95 -8.10 3.96 12.05
CA ILE A 95 -6.84 3.81 11.34
C ILE A 95 -5.67 3.81 12.32
N SER A 96 -5.67 4.69 13.31
CA SER A 96 -4.63 4.72 14.34
C SER A 96 -4.61 3.41 15.13
N GLU A 97 -5.78 2.89 15.49
CA GLU A 97 -5.90 1.60 16.15
C GLU A 97 -5.36 0.47 15.27
N ARG A 98 -5.62 0.52 13.96
CA ARG A 98 -5.10 -0.45 13.01
C ARG A 98 -3.59 -0.43 12.97
N LEU A 99 -2.99 0.76 12.90
CA LEU A 99 -1.53 0.91 12.89
C LEU A 99 -0.92 0.35 14.18
N GLN A 100 -1.57 0.59 15.31
CA GLN A 100 -1.11 0.02 16.58
C GLN A 100 -1.23 -1.50 16.57
N GLY A 101 -2.31 -2.04 16.01
CA GLY A 101 -2.50 -3.48 15.84
C GLY A 101 -1.41 -4.13 15.01
N PHE A 102 -0.91 -3.46 13.98
CA PHE A 102 0.20 -3.98 13.16
C PHE A 102 1.47 -4.19 13.96
N ARG A 103 1.66 -3.46 15.04
CA ARG A 103 2.82 -3.60 15.93
C ARG A 103 2.58 -4.62 17.03
N ASP A 104 1.37 -4.65 17.58
CA ASP A 104 1.04 -5.44 18.77
C ASP A 104 0.55 -6.85 18.45
N ASN A 105 -0.08 -7.06 17.29
CA ASN A 105 -0.55 -8.38 16.88
C ASN A 105 0.55 -9.09 16.10
N ALA A 106 0.99 -10.24 16.59
CA ALA A 106 2.11 -10.98 16.00
C ALA A 106 1.87 -11.37 14.54
N ASP A 107 0.64 -11.77 14.20
CA ASP A 107 0.31 -12.17 12.84
C ASP A 107 0.29 -10.96 11.89
N GLU A 108 -0.31 -9.85 12.31
CA GLU A 108 -0.33 -8.63 11.52
C GLU A 108 1.08 -8.09 11.32
N HIS A 109 1.90 -8.12 12.36
CA HIS A 109 3.30 -7.69 12.27
C HIS A 109 4.10 -8.55 11.28
N ARG A 110 3.88 -9.86 11.30
CA ARG A 110 4.51 -10.77 10.34
C ARG A 110 4.13 -10.43 8.90
N PHE A 111 2.87 -10.07 8.67
CA PHE A 111 2.43 -9.64 7.33
C PHE A 111 3.06 -8.30 6.95
N LEU A 112 3.19 -7.37 7.89
CA LEU A 112 3.85 -6.10 7.64
C LEU A 112 5.30 -6.32 7.20
N GLU A 113 6.05 -7.13 7.93
CA GLU A 113 7.44 -7.43 7.58
C GLU A 113 7.54 -8.13 6.22
N ALA A 114 6.64 -9.06 5.95
CA ALA A 114 6.58 -9.74 4.65
C ALA A 114 6.29 -8.74 3.53
N GLY A 115 5.43 -7.76 3.78
CA GLY A 115 5.13 -6.71 2.80
C GLY A 115 6.35 -5.90 2.42
N VAL A 116 7.18 -5.55 3.39
CA VAL A 116 8.45 -4.86 3.14
C VAL A 116 9.36 -5.75 2.27
N ASP A 117 9.54 -6.99 2.66
CA ASP A 117 10.42 -7.92 1.95
C ASP A 117 9.94 -8.20 0.52
N VAL A 118 8.66 -8.51 0.36
CA VAL A 118 8.08 -8.80 -0.95
C VAL A 118 8.14 -7.58 -1.86
N PHE A 119 7.84 -6.39 -1.31
CA PHE A 119 7.90 -5.15 -2.08
C PHE A 119 9.33 -4.90 -2.58
N ARG A 120 10.31 -5.05 -1.71
CA ARG A 120 11.72 -4.87 -2.09
C ARG A 120 12.14 -5.83 -3.19
N ARG A 121 11.81 -7.10 -3.07
CA ARG A 121 12.14 -8.11 -4.08
C ARG A 121 11.49 -7.78 -5.41
N TRP A 122 10.24 -7.36 -5.38
CA TRP A 122 9.52 -6.99 -6.59
C TRP A 122 10.06 -5.71 -7.22
N HIS A 123 10.24 -4.67 -6.41
CA HIS A 123 10.58 -3.33 -6.90
C HIS A 123 12.08 -3.16 -7.19
N GLU A 124 12.93 -3.66 -6.30
CA GLU A 124 14.38 -3.48 -6.42
C GLU A 124 15.08 -4.62 -7.15
N HIS A 125 14.55 -5.83 -7.06
CA HIS A 125 15.19 -7.03 -7.61
C HIS A 125 14.44 -7.68 -8.76
N ASN A 126 13.40 -7.02 -9.28
CA ASN A 126 12.63 -7.49 -10.43
C ASN A 126 12.02 -8.90 -10.28
N GLU A 127 11.74 -9.32 -9.07
CA GLU A 127 11.08 -10.60 -8.82
C GLU A 127 9.57 -10.45 -9.06
N ARG A 128 9.15 -10.65 -10.30
CA ARG A 128 7.77 -10.39 -10.72
C ARG A 128 6.72 -11.21 -10.00
N ARG A 129 7.08 -12.40 -9.52
CA ARG A 129 6.16 -13.31 -8.82
C ARG A 129 6.13 -13.11 -7.31
N ALA A 130 7.04 -12.31 -6.75
CA ALA A 130 7.07 -12.07 -5.32
C ALA A 130 5.71 -11.62 -4.75
N PRO A 131 4.94 -10.74 -5.42
CA PRO A 131 3.64 -10.31 -4.88
C PRO A 131 2.64 -11.44 -4.64
N LEU A 132 2.77 -12.56 -5.31
CA LEU A 132 1.86 -13.71 -5.13
C LEU A 132 2.02 -14.35 -3.74
N GLN A 133 3.08 -14.06 -3.03
CA GLN A 133 3.31 -14.56 -1.68
C GLN A 133 2.20 -14.16 -0.70
N LEU A 134 1.58 -13.00 -0.89
CA LEU A 134 0.47 -12.57 -0.03
C LEU A 134 -0.65 -13.61 -0.04
N GLY A 135 -1.08 -14.04 -1.22
CA GLY A 135 -2.12 -15.06 -1.36
C GLY A 135 -1.75 -16.37 -0.69
N GLU A 136 -0.50 -16.79 -0.82
CA GLU A 136 0.00 -18.01 -0.17
C GLU A 136 -0.02 -17.89 1.36
N MET A 137 0.41 -16.75 1.90
CA MET A 137 0.39 -16.49 3.34
C MET A 137 -1.03 -16.50 3.89
N LEU A 138 -1.99 -15.97 3.14
CA LEU A 138 -3.39 -15.91 3.58
C LEU A 138 -4.04 -17.31 3.61
N LYS A 139 -3.61 -18.23 2.77
CA LYS A 139 -4.11 -19.61 2.79
C LYS A 139 -3.75 -20.33 4.08
N ASP A 140 -2.61 -20.01 4.65
CA ASP A 140 -2.11 -20.64 5.88
C ASP A 140 -2.59 -19.91 7.14
N ALA A 141 -3.35 -18.85 6.97
CA ALA A 141 -3.77 -17.98 8.07
C ALA A 141 -5.10 -18.41 8.70
#